data_fa92742af38d3706d48a1a8ccbf7e7ae
#
_entry.id   fa92742af38d3706d48a1a8ccbf7e7ae
#
_cell.length_a   1.000
_cell.length_b   1.000
_cell.length_c   1.000
_cell.angle_alpha   90.00
_cell.angle_beta   90.00
_cell.angle_gamma   90.00
#
_symmetry.space_group_name_H-M   'P 1'
#
loop_
_entity.id
_entity.type
_entity.pdbx_description
1 polymer ?
#
loop_
_entity_poly.entity_id
_entity_poly.type
_entity_poly.pdbx_seq_one_letter_code
_entity_poly.pdbx_strand_id
1 'polypeptide(L)'
;HLSSKHASRLPVLIVAAAYMAVGDRIGEGSMPLEAHNAADKQTGSLGDIEITLVNDDKIITSYEMKDKRVTQNDIDVALQKLKGAKSKIDNYIFITTDVIELEVIEYAKSLYEKTAIEFAILDCIGFIRHYLHFFHRTRITFLNIYQELVIAEPTSSVSQPLKEVFLALRRAAEADR
;
A
#
# COMPACT_ATOMS: atom_id res chain seq x y z
N HIS A 1 -5.36 9.44 12.81
CA HIS A 1 -4.34 8.37 12.87
C HIS A 1 -3.39 8.45 11.68
N LEU A 2 -3.87 8.32 10.43
CA LEU A 2 -3.02 8.37 9.23
C LEU A 2 -2.35 9.73 8.97
N SER A 3 -2.93 10.82 9.40
CA SER A 3 -2.37 12.18 9.26
C SER A 3 -1.43 12.60 10.40
N SER A 4 -1.12 11.71 11.32
CA SER A 4 -0.21 11.99 12.43
C SER A 4 1.24 11.97 11.99
N LYS A 5 2.11 12.74 12.67
CA LYS A 5 3.55 12.67 12.47
C LYS A 5 4.07 11.24 12.68
N HIS A 6 4.95 10.75 11.82
CA HIS A 6 5.44 9.36 11.82
C HIS A 6 4.37 8.31 11.48
N ALA A 7 3.37 8.67 10.68
CA ALA A 7 2.31 7.76 10.22
C ALA A 7 2.53 7.24 8.79
N SER A 8 3.61 7.61 8.11
CA SER A 8 3.87 7.26 6.70
C SER A 8 3.91 5.75 6.43
N ARG A 9 4.28 4.95 7.42
CA ARG A 9 4.29 3.49 7.32
C ARG A 9 2.88 2.87 7.39
N LEU A 10 1.90 3.55 8.00
CA LEU A 10 0.57 2.99 8.23
C LEU A 10 -0.20 2.64 6.94
N PRO A 11 -0.18 3.44 5.86
CA PRO A 11 -0.80 3.05 4.59
C PRO A 11 -0.20 1.77 3.99
N VAL A 12 1.12 1.57 4.10
CA VAL A 12 1.80 0.33 3.68
C VAL A 12 1.22 -0.86 4.42
N LEU A 13 1.10 -0.76 5.75
CA LEU A 13 0.55 -1.84 6.58
C LEU A 13 -0.93 -2.12 6.30
N ILE A 14 -1.71 -1.09 5.92
CA ILE A 14 -3.11 -1.26 5.51
C ILE A 14 -3.20 -2.13 4.25
N VAL A 15 -2.43 -1.82 3.21
CA VAL A 15 -2.46 -2.59 1.97
C VAL A 15 -1.94 -4.01 2.19
N ALA A 16 -0.85 -4.18 2.92
CA ALA A 16 -0.34 -5.49 3.27
C ALA A 16 -1.37 -6.34 4.03
N ALA A 17 -2.00 -5.77 5.07
CA ALA A 17 -3.04 -6.45 5.84
C ALA A 17 -4.25 -6.82 4.97
N ALA A 18 -4.62 -5.97 4.00
CA ALA A 18 -5.71 -6.25 3.08
C ALA A 18 -5.41 -7.50 2.23
N TYR A 19 -4.24 -7.58 1.62
CA TYR A 19 -3.83 -8.76 0.86
C TYR A 19 -3.68 -10.01 1.74
N MET A 20 -3.05 -9.90 2.90
CA MET A 20 -2.91 -11.03 3.84
C MET A 20 -4.26 -11.58 4.32
N ALA A 21 -5.29 -10.74 4.40
CA ALA A 21 -6.62 -11.17 4.85
C ALA A 21 -7.44 -11.87 3.74
N VAL A 22 -7.12 -11.68 2.46
CA VAL A 22 -7.92 -12.20 1.34
C VAL A 22 -7.11 -12.93 0.27
N GLY A 23 -5.77 -12.90 0.34
CA GLY A 23 -4.87 -13.36 -0.73
C GLY A 23 -5.21 -14.75 -1.26
N ASP A 24 -5.43 -15.72 -0.37
CA ASP A 24 -5.81 -17.08 -0.75
C ASP A 24 -7.13 -17.15 -1.56
N ARG A 25 -8.02 -16.17 -1.38
CA ARG A 25 -9.33 -16.12 -2.05
C ARG A 25 -9.26 -15.47 -3.42
N ILE A 26 -8.30 -14.57 -3.63
CA ILE A 26 -8.12 -13.84 -4.89
C ILE A 26 -6.96 -14.38 -5.73
N GLY A 27 -6.21 -15.33 -5.20
CA GLY A 27 -5.06 -15.92 -5.89
C GLY A 27 -3.84 -15.00 -5.94
N GLU A 28 -3.76 -14.01 -5.06
CA GLU A 28 -2.68 -13.04 -4.98
C GLU A 28 -2.10 -12.96 -3.57
N GLY A 29 -0.82 -12.65 -3.46
CA GLY A 29 -0.14 -12.48 -2.17
C GLY A 29 0.85 -11.33 -2.18
N SER A 30 1.03 -10.69 -1.03
CA SER A 30 2.09 -9.71 -0.86
C SER A 30 3.42 -10.41 -0.57
N MET A 31 4.47 -9.94 -1.21
CA MET A 31 5.83 -10.30 -0.78
C MET A 31 6.09 -9.81 0.65
N PRO A 32 7.08 -10.38 1.35
CA PRO A 32 7.48 -9.91 2.67
C PRO A 32 7.77 -8.40 2.66
N LEU A 33 7.27 -7.70 3.67
CA LEU A 33 7.50 -6.27 3.79
C LEU A 33 8.98 -5.98 4.03
N GLU A 34 9.54 -5.11 3.20
CA GLU A 34 10.89 -4.59 3.39
C GLU A 34 10.96 -3.69 4.63
N ALA A 35 12.15 -3.66 5.27
CA ALA A 35 12.40 -2.76 6.38
C ALA A 35 12.27 -1.30 5.92
N HIS A 36 11.53 -0.49 6.65
CA HIS A 36 11.22 0.91 6.29
C HIS A 36 12.44 1.79 5.96
N ASN A 37 13.62 1.43 6.48
CA ASN A 37 14.87 2.16 6.28
C ASN A 37 15.76 1.56 5.17
N ALA A 38 15.33 0.50 4.50
CA ALA A 38 16.06 -0.05 3.37
C ALA A 38 15.90 0.89 2.15
N ALA A 39 17.02 1.31 1.56
CA ALA A 39 16.95 2.13 0.35
C ALA A 39 16.58 1.24 -0.84
N ASP A 40 15.63 1.65 -1.67
CA ASP A 40 15.17 0.94 -2.88
C ASP A 40 16.31 0.38 -3.75
N LYS A 41 17.42 1.12 -3.84
CA LYS A 41 18.61 0.69 -4.59
C LYS A 41 19.33 -0.52 -4.01
N GLN A 42 19.14 -0.78 -2.71
CA GLN A 42 19.79 -1.90 -2.02
C GLN A 42 18.93 -3.16 -2.07
N THR A 43 17.60 -2.99 -2.09
CA THR A 43 16.63 -4.10 -2.11
C THR A 43 16.25 -4.51 -3.52
N GLY A 44 16.37 -3.60 -4.50
CA GLY A 44 15.87 -3.80 -5.87
C GLY A 44 14.35 -3.79 -5.97
N SER A 45 13.66 -3.36 -4.89
CA SER A 45 12.20 -3.26 -4.82
C SER A 45 11.67 -2.17 -5.75
N LEU A 46 10.54 -2.45 -6.40
CA LEU A 46 9.86 -1.53 -7.30
C LEU A 46 9.03 -0.49 -6.55
N GLY A 47 8.53 -0.85 -5.37
CA GLY A 47 7.72 0.01 -4.51
C GLY A 47 7.72 -0.47 -3.06
N ASP A 48 6.82 0.06 -2.25
CA ASP A 48 6.70 -0.30 -0.82
C ASP A 48 6.07 -1.67 -0.58
N ILE A 49 5.22 -2.13 -1.51
CA ILE A 49 4.59 -3.46 -1.48
C ILE A 49 4.58 -4.02 -2.89
N GLU A 50 4.98 -5.27 -3.01
CA GLU A 50 4.94 -6.02 -4.25
C GLU A 50 3.98 -7.19 -4.13
N ILE A 51 3.14 -7.37 -5.13
CA ILE A 51 2.11 -8.41 -5.20
C ILE A 51 2.49 -9.40 -6.28
N THR A 52 2.38 -10.68 -5.94
CA THR A 52 2.57 -11.81 -6.86
C THR A 52 1.29 -12.63 -6.95
N LEU A 53 1.18 -13.47 -7.96
CA LEU A 53 0.19 -14.53 -7.96
C LEU A 53 0.61 -15.64 -6.99
N VAL A 54 -0.37 -16.33 -6.42
CA VAL A 54 -0.08 -17.53 -5.60
C VAL A 54 0.62 -18.57 -6.48
N ASN A 55 1.76 -19.08 -6.01
CA ASN A 55 2.64 -20.00 -6.71
C ASN A 55 3.40 -19.43 -7.94
N ASP A 56 3.50 -18.11 -8.03
CA ASP A 56 4.32 -17.44 -9.04
C ASP A 56 5.09 -16.30 -8.37
N ASP A 57 6.42 -16.31 -8.48
CA ASP A 57 7.28 -15.27 -7.90
C ASP A 57 7.34 -14.00 -8.76
N LYS A 58 6.62 -14.00 -9.91
CA LYS A 58 6.56 -12.82 -10.76
C LYS A 58 5.71 -11.74 -10.10
N ILE A 59 6.32 -10.57 -9.88
CA ILE A 59 5.61 -9.38 -9.40
C ILE A 59 4.65 -8.92 -10.49
N ILE A 60 3.36 -8.80 -10.15
CA ILE A 60 2.31 -8.34 -11.07
C ILE A 60 1.87 -6.91 -10.76
N THR A 61 1.91 -6.52 -9.49
CA THR A 61 1.50 -5.19 -9.05
C THR A 61 2.49 -4.65 -8.04
N SER A 62 2.84 -3.37 -8.15
CA SER A 62 3.64 -2.66 -7.16
C SER A 62 2.84 -1.49 -6.59
N TYR A 63 2.86 -1.33 -5.27
CA TYR A 63 2.28 -0.20 -4.56
C TYR A 63 3.38 0.73 -4.05
N GLU A 64 3.19 2.03 -4.25
CA GLU A 64 4.04 3.08 -3.69
C GLU A 64 3.18 4.01 -2.82
N MET A 65 3.58 4.22 -1.56
CA MET A 65 2.84 5.06 -0.63
C MET A 65 3.40 6.47 -0.61
N LYS A 66 2.52 7.46 -0.68
CA LYS A 66 2.88 8.87 -0.59
C LYS A 66 2.11 9.53 0.54
N ASP A 67 2.83 10.12 1.47
CA ASP A 67 2.27 10.96 2.55
C ASP A 67 1.91 12.37 2.09
N LYS A 68 2.19 12.67 0.83
CA LYS A 68 1.94 13.93 0.14
C LYS A 68 1.30 13.68 -1.22
N ARG A 69 0.91 14.78 -1.89
CA ARG A 69 0.35 14.76 -3.23
C ARG A 69 1.27 14.02 -4.20
N VAL A 70 0.70 13.13 -4.98
CA VAL A 70 1.37 12.48 -6.11
C VAL A 70 1.48 13.49 -7.26
N THR A 71 2.63 13.52 -7.90
CA THR A 71 2.91 14.41 -9.04
C THR A 71 3.27 13.60 -10.29
N GLN A 72 3.25 14.25 -11.46
CA GLN A 72 3.75 13.62 -12.69
C GLN A 72 5.21 13.17 -12.55
N ASN A 73 6.03 13.94 -11.84
CA ASN A 73 7.42 13.57 -11.58
C ASN A 73 7.55 12.26 -10.76
N ASP A 74 6.64 12.01 -9.82
CA ASP A 74 6.64 10.74 -9.07
C ASP A 74 6.37 9.55 -10.01
N ILE A 75 5.47 9.72 -10.97
CA ILE A 75 5.16 8.72 -12.00
C ILE A 75 6.37 8.50 -12.92
N ASP A 76 7.04 9.58 -13.35
CA ASP A 76 8.23 9.50 -14.20
C ASP A 76 9.40 8.77 -13.49
N VAL A 77 9.58 9.02 -12.19
CA VAL A 77 10.56 8.29 -11.37
C VAL A 77 10.22 6.80 -11.30
N ALA A 78 8.95 6.45 -11.09
CA ALA A 78 8.51 5.05 -11.11
C ALA A 78 8.75 4.40 -12.49
N LEU A 79 8.44 5.10 -13.57
CA LEU A 79 8.74 4.63 -14.93
C LEU A 79 10.23 4.36 -15.16
N GLN A 80 11.10 5.20 -14.62
CA GLN A 80 12.55 4.98 -14.72
C GLN A 80 13.00 3.75 -13.95
N LYS A 81 12.46 3.54 -12.72
CA LYS A 81 12.71 2.30 -11.95
C LYS A 81 12.29 1.07 -12.76
N LEU A 82 11.11 1.10 -13.37
CA LEU A 82 10.55 -0.02 -14.14
C LEU A 82 11.34 -0.35 -15.40
N LYS A 83 11.93 0.64 -16.07
CA LYS A 83 12.82 0.41 -17.23
C LYS A 83 14.08 -0.40 -16.88
N GLY A 84 14.56 -0.29 -15.64
CA GLY A 84 15.70 -1.05 -15.13
C GLY A 84 15.32 -2.39 -14.50
N ALA A 85 14.03 -2.69 -14.35
CA ALA A 85 13.56 -3.89 -13.68
C ALA A 85 13.71 -5.14 -14.56
N LYS A 86 14.01 -6.27 -13.91
CA LYS A 86 14.16 -7.57 -14.60
C LYS A 86 12.82 -8.18 -15.02
N SER A 87 11.72 -7.84 -14.34
CA SER A 87 10.37 -8.33 -14.59
C SER A 87 9.45 -7.19 -15.02
N LYS A 88 8.55 -7.48 -15.97
CA LYS A 88 7.44 -6.57 -16.30
C LYS A 88 6.34 -6.77 -15.28
N ILE A 89 5.81 -5.65 -14.76
CA ILE A 89 4.61 -5.62 -13.93
C ILE A 89 3.42 -5.17 -14.78
N ASP A 90 2.22 -5.50 -14.33
CA ASP A 90 0.98 -5.09 -15.01
C ASP A 90 0.45 -3.77 -14.44
N ASN A 91 0.62 -3.55 -13.13
CA ASN A 91 0.08 -2.39 -12.43
C ASN A 91 1.12 -1.72 -11.53
N TYR A 92 1.13 -0.38 -11.54
CA TYR A 92 1.85 0.44 -10.57
C TYR A 92 0.88 1.42 -9.89
N ILE A 93 0.66 1.25 -8.60
CA ILE A 93 -0.41 1.94 -7.89
C ILE A 93 0.18 2.85 -6.82
N PHE A 94 -0.06 4.16 -6.95
CA PHE A 94 0.22 5.11 -5.88
C PHE A 94 -0.97 5.17 -4.91
N ILE A 95 -0.68 5.10 -3.62
CA ILE A 95 -1.67 5.38 -2.58
C ILE A 95 -1.25 6.64 -1.83
N THR A 96 -2.13 7.63 -1.77
CA THR A 96 -1.86 8.89 -1.08
C THR A 96 -2.92 9.18 -0.02
N THR A 97 -2.55 10.01 0.96
CA THR A 97 -3.47 10.60 1.94
C THR A 97 -3.80 12.06 1.62
N ASP A 98 -3.27 12.58 0.52
CA ASP A 98 -3.47 13.95 0.04
C ASP A 98 -4.43 13.99 -1.16
N VAL A 99 -4.73 15.18 -1.64
CA VAL A 99 -5.60 15.42 -2.80
C VAL A 99 -4.98 14.82 -4.07
N ILE A 100 -5.82 14.22 -4.89
CA ILE A 100 -5.44 13.66 -6.20
C ILE A 100 -5.89 14.64 -7.28
N GLU A 101 -4.93 15.18 -8.02
CA GLU A 101 -5.18 16.14 -9.11
C GLU A 101 -5.61 15.40 -10.39
N LEU A 102 -6.62 15.94 -11.06
CA LEU A 102 -7.16 15.33 -12.29
C LEU A 102 -6.10 15.23 -13.40
N GLU A 103 -5.26 16.24 -13.54
CA GLU A 103 -4.17 16.25 -14.54
C GLU A 103 -3.18 15.10 -14.33
N VAL A 104 -2.93 14.71 -13.07
CA VAL A 104 -2.01 13.61 -12.76
C VAL A 104 -2.67 12.26 -13.06
N ILE A 105 -3.98 12.15 -12.83
CA ILE A 105 -4.76 10.97 -13.22
C ILE A 105 -4.74 10.80 -14.75
N GLU A 106 -4.98 11.87 -15.50
CA GLU A 106 -4.98 11.85 -16.96
C GLU A 106 -3.60 11.51 -17.52
N TYR A 107 -2.55 12.08 -16.92
CA TYR A 107 -1.18 11.72 -17.25
C TYR A 107 -0.90 10.24 -17.03
N ALA A 108 -1.23 9.71 -15.85
CA ALA A 108 -1.08 8.28 -15.52
C ALA A 108 -1.77 7.39 -16.56
N LYS A 109 -3.03 7.68 -16.90
CA LYS A 109 -3.80 6.93 -17.91
C LYS A 109 -3.15 6.97 -19.30
N SER A 110 -2.58 8.11 -19.68
CA SER A 110 -1.95 8.28 -21.01
C SER A 110 -0.73 7.39 -21.24
N LEU A 111 -0.16 6.83 -20.18
CA LEU A 111 1.05 6.01 -20.26
C LEU A 111 0.77 4.57 -20.65
N TYR A 112 -0.47 4.08 -20.47
CA TYR A 112 -0.82 2.68 -20.70
C TYR A 112 -0.50 2.22 -22.14
N GLU A 113 -0.90 2.99 -23.14
CA GLU A 113 -0.67 2.64 -24.55
C GLU A 113 0.83 2.52 -24.92
N LYS A 114 1.68 3.27 -24.19
CA LYS A 114 3.13 3.30 -24.44
C LYS A 114 3.91 2.26 -23.66
N THR A 115 3.40 1.85 -22.52
CA THR A 115 4.15 1.03 -21.55
C THR A 115 3.54 -0.34 -21.32
N ALA A 116 2.24 -0.51 -21.62
CA ALA A 116 1.42 -1.64 -21.22
C ALA A 116 1.39 -1.85 -19.68
N ILE A 117 1.62 -0.80 -18.92
CA ILE A 117 1.55 -0.79 -17.45
C ILE A 117 0.44 0.18 -17.05
N GLU A 118 -0.49 -0.28 -16.22
CA GLU A 118 -1.52 0.58 -15.65
C GLU A 118 -0.93 1.36 -14.47
N PHE A 119 -0.94 2.70 -14.57
CA PHE A 119 -0.63 3.59 -13.46
C PHE A 119 -1.92 4.10 -12.85
N ALA A 120 -2.15 3.78 -11.57
CA ALA A 120 -3.30 4.26 -10.83
C ALA A 120 -2.89 5.09 -9.62
N ILE A 121 -3.74 6.05 -9.22
CA ILE A 121 -3.56 6.84 -8.01
C ILE A 121 -4.83 6.71 -7.19
N LEU A 122 -4.70 6.21 -5.97
CA LEU A 122 -5.82 5.93 -5.08
C LEU A 122 -5.70 6.74 -3.79
N ASP A 123 -6.82 7.24 -3.31
CA ASP A 123 -6.95 7.75 -1.95
C ASP A 123 -6.96 6.60 -0.94
N CYS A 124 -6.11 6.69 0.08
CA CYS A 124 -5.94 5.65 1.09
C CYS A 124 -7.25 5.36 1.86
N ILE A 125 -8.04 6.38 2.17
CA ILE A 125 -9.31 6.22 2.87
C ILE A 125 -10.36 5.59 1.95
N GLY A 126 -10.39 5.99 0.68
CA GLY A 126 -11.24 5.40 -0.36
C GLY A 126 -10.90 3.92 -0.57
N PHE A 127 -9.61 3.59 -0.67
CA PHE A 127 -9.14 2.21 -0.78
C PHE A 127 -9.65 1.34 0.36
N ILE A 128 -9.43 1.76 1.63
CA ILE A 128 -9.84 0.94 2.77
C ILE A 128 -11.37 0.82 2.89
N ARG A 129 -12.12 1.89 2.59
CA ARG A 129 -13.59 1.84 2.57
C ARG A 129 -14.11 0.85 1.54
N HIS A 130 -13.56 0.89 0.31
CA HIS A 130 -13.93 -0.03 -0.76
C HIS A 130 -13.60 -1.47 -0.38
N TYR A 131 -12.38 -1.72 0.11
CA TYR A 131 -11.95 -3.03 0.60
C TYR A 131 -12.89 -3.58 1.68
N LEU A 132 -13.16 -2.81 2.74
CA LEU A 132 -14.03 -3.23 3.85
C LEU A 132 -15.49 -3.45 3.44
N HIS A 133 -15.93 -2.80 2.37
CA HIS A 133 -17.25 -3.03 1.79
C HIS A 133 -17.27 -4.32 0.95
N PHE A 134 -16.32 -4.48 0.06
CA PHE A 134 -16.24 -5.61 -0.86
C PHE A 134 -15.96 -6.92 -0.12
N PHE A 135 -15.02 -6.91 0.80
CA PHE A 135 -14.62 -8.06 1.63
C PHE A 135 -15.17 -8.02 3.05
N HIS A 136 -16.46 -7.69 3.20
CA HIS A 136 -17.07 -7.46 4.51
C HIS A 136 -16.91 -8.64 5.50
N ARG A 137 -16.80 -9.88 5.01
CA ARG A 137 -16.61 -11.07 5.85
C ARG A 137 -15.19 -11.22 6.41
N THR A 138 -14.22 -10.50 5.89
CA THR A 138 -12.83 -10.54 6.34
C THR A 138 -12.43 -9.34 7.21
N ARG A 139 -13.37 -8.46 7.56
CA ARG A 139 -13.08 -7.24 8.33
C ARG A 139 -12.34 -7.50 9.63
N ILE A 140 -12.74 -8.53 10.37
CA ILE A 140 -12.09 -8.87 11.65
C ILE A 140 -10.70 -9.46 11.39
N THR A 141 -10.55 -10.34 10.42
CA THR A 141 -9.25 -10.89 10.00
C THR A 141 -8.30 -9.76 9.60
N PHE A 142 -8.76 -8.84 8.76
CA PHE A 142 -8.00 -7.66 8.37
C PHE A 142 -7.57 -6.83 9.59
N LEU A 143 -8.49 -6.51 10.51
CA LEU A 143 -8.17 -5.73 11.70
C LEU A 143 -7.16 -6.42 12.62
N ASN A 144 -7.25 -7.74 12.76
CA ASN A 144 -6.29 -8.51 13.54
C ASN A 144 -4.89 -8.46 12.92
N ILE A 145 -4.80 -8.76 11.61
CA ILE A 145 -3.53 -8.70 10.89
C ILE A 145 -2.94 -7.29 10.91
N TYR A 146 -3.75 -6.27 10.65
CA TYR A 146 -3.29 -4.88 10.71
C TYR A 146 -2.74 -4.51 12.10
N GLN A 147 -3.43 -4.93 13.16
CA GLN A 147 -2.93 -4.74 14.53
C GLN A 147 -1.58 -5.42 14.75
N GLU A 148 -1.44 -6.66 14.35
CA GLU A 148 -0.18 -7.41 14.48
C GLU A 148 0.96 -6.69 13.75
N LEU A 149 0.73 -6.25 12.52
CA LEU A 149 1.71 -5.51 11.74
C LEU A 149 2.08 -4.18 12.42
N VAL A 150 1.10 -3.40 12.88
CA VAL A 150 1.34 -2.12 13.56
C VAL A 150 2.15 -2.31 14.84
N ILE A 151 1.84 -3.35 15.63
CA ILE A 151 2.56 -3.63 16.88
C ILE A 151 3.98 -4.10 16.60
N ALA A 152 4.17 -4.93 15.58
CA ALA A 152 5.47 -5.48 15.20
C ALA A 152 6.46 -4.42 14.64
N GLU A 153 5.95 -3.34 14.05
CA GLU A 153 6.83 -2.28 13.53
C GLU A 153 7.71 -1.67 14.64
N PRO A 154 8.98 -1.36 14.35
CA PRO A 154 9.84 -0.66 15.31
C PRO A 154 9.29 0.74 15.62
N THR A 155 9.57 1.25 16.81
CA THR A 155 9.09 2.59 17.26
C THR A 155 9.63 3.74 16.41
N SER A 156 10.71 3.52 15.67
CA SER A 156 11.24 4.46 14.67
C SER A 156 10.36 4.59 13.44
N SER A 157 9.59 3.56 13.08
CA SER A 157 8.68 3.53 11.93
C SER A 157 7.24 3.87 12.32
N VAL A 158 6.76 3.30 13.41
CA VAL A 158 5.45 3.60 14.00
C VAL A 158 5.64 3.88 15.49
N SER A 159 5.49 5.14 15.88
CA SER A 159 5.77 5.56 17.25
C SER A 159 4.84 4.89 18.28
N GLN A 160 5.34 4.71 19.51
CA GLN A 160 4.56 4.09 20.59
C GLN A 160 3.20 4.79 20.82
N PRO A 161 3.12 6.14 20.87
CA PRO A 161 1.82 6.80 21.00
C PRO A 161 0.83 6.47 19.88
N LEU A 162 1.30 6.29 18.62
CA LEU A 162 0.42 5.90 17.51
C LEU A 162 -0.14 4.49 17.69
N LYS A 163 0.67 3.55 18.18
CA LYS A 163 0.22 2.19 18.51
C LYS A 163 -0.85 2.21 19.60
N GLU A 164 -0.63 3.00 20.65
CA GLU A 164 -1.59 3.14 21.76
C GLU A 164 -2.90 3.78 21.32
N VAL A 165 -2.86 4.83 20.51
CA VAL A 165 -4.05 5.46 19.92
C VAL A 165 -4.83 4.45 19.07
N PHE A 166 -4.15 3.68 18.23
CA PHE A 166 -4.82 2.65 17.44
C PHE A 166 -5.53 1.61 18.31
N LEU A 167 -4.85 1.09 19.33
CA LEU A 167 -5.43 0.10 20.25
C LEU A 167 -6.62 0.67 21.04
N ALA A 168 -6.54 1.94 21.46
CA ALA A 168 -7.65 2.60 22.14
C ALA A 168 -8.87 2.76 21.23
N LEU A 169 -8.69 3.21 19.98
CA LEU A 169 -9.74 3.34 18.98
C LEU A 169 -10.39 1.99 18.67
N ARG A 170 -9.58 0.93 18.53
CA ARG A 170 -10.09 -0.40 18.29
C ARG A 170 -10.96 -0.90 19.45
N ARG A 171 -10.50 -0.76 20.69
CA ARG A 171 -11.26 -1.16 21.89
C ARG A 171 -12.60 -0.37 21.98
N ALA A 172 -12.57 0.93 21.73
CA ALA A 172 -13.79 1.73 21.72
C ALA A 172 -14.78 1.21 20.68
N ALA A 173 -14.35 0.95 19.45
CA ALA A 173 -15.21 0.42 18.39
C ALA A 173 -15.73 -1.00 18.66
N GLU A 174 -15.06 -1.80 19.48
CA GLU A 174 -15.51 -3.13 19.90
C GLU A 174 -16.50 -3.06 21.09
N ALA A 175 -16.39 -2.03 21.94
CA ALA A 175 -17.29 -1.83 23.07
C ALA A 175 -18.67 -1.30 22.68
N ASP A 176 -18.77 -0.63 21.53
CA ASP A 176 -20.03 -0.06 20.99
C ASP A 176 -20.87 -1.10 20.21
N ARG A 177 -20.51 -2.38 20.23
CA ARG A 177 -21.23 -3.50 19.60
C ARG A 177 -22.00 -4.32 20.63
#